data_eaec5f4883e488ebeec418db60d87183
#
_entry.id   eaec5f4883e488ebeec418db60d87183
#
_cell.length_a   1.000
_cell.length_b   1.000
_cell.length_c   1.000
_cell.angle_alpha   90.00
_cell.angle_beta   90.00
_cell.angle_gamma   90.00
#
_symmetry.space_group_name_H-M   'P 1'
#
loop_
_entity.id
_entity.type
_entity.pdbx_description
1 polymer ?
#
loop_
_entity_poly.entity_id
_entity_poly.type
_entity_poly.pdbx_seq_one_letter_code
_entity_poly.pdbx_strand_id
1 'polypeptide(L)'
;MKNLHFLIEAYGEDKELQALANLVIFAGIRKDINTMPNQEKEVLTELLLLMDKYDLYGKMAIPKRHDIENEVALIYQYCANKRGTFANICLHENFGLTTIEAGGTGLPVVITKNGGPSEIVPRMKNGLLVDPMDKDDITRSLRKILTNEEQWRKFSDNGIINTRKHYSWDSHIEVYVSWVQESLSRQEAKTAKELNAPKANIKHLRESKGLIITDIDGTLIAPEHGDPGIDELKHFLQNRPPGISFALSSGRNFDLVKEVVDDYNLNVDFIVCSVGTEIYYDTNLDSKDEDWSAYLNFKWDRDKIVNDLKTLPWMELQEENAQNPHKISYYCDSEKYNEEKIKNRLQNDWYHVNVVSSHNRFVDILPKRASKGNAILYLCHKWGLQLNKVFACGDSGNDMDMFREPINGIVVGNASEELSHLKTRKKLYVAKKFAAAGILEGLEYYNLR
;
A
#
# COMPACT_ATOMS: atom_id res chain seq x y z
N MET A 1 -16.01 -2.69 11.08
CA MET A 1 -17.01 -3.07 12.10
C MET A 1 -16.34 -3.06 13.47
N LYS A 2 -16.94 -2.43 14.47
CA LYS A 2 -16.28 -2.21 15.79
C LYS A 2 -16.18 -3.45 16.67
N ASN A 3 -16.77 -4.59 16.25
CA ASN A 3 -16.65 -5.89 16.92
C ASN A 3 -17.07 -5.90 18.41
N LEU A 4 -18.04 -5.05 18.78
CA LEU A 4 -18.46 -4.87 20.17
C LEU A 4 -19.11 -6.12 20.79
N HIS A 5 -19.85 -6.88 19.98
CA HIS A 5 -20.46 -8.14 20.40
C HIS A 5 -19.41 -9.13 20.91
N PHE A 6 -18.29 -9.25 20.19
CA PHE A 6 -17.21 -10.15 20.56
C PHE A 6 -16.51 -9.76 21.88
N LEU A 7 -16.37 -8.42 22.13
CA LEU A 7 -15.87 -7.92 23.41
C LEU A 7 -16.83 -8.27 24.56
N ILE A 8 -18.15 -8.12 24.34
CA ILE A 8 -19.15 -8.44 25.37
C ILE A 8 -19.16 -9.93 25.65
N GLU A 9 -19.05 -10.77 24.63
CA GLU A 9 -18.94 -12.22 24.82
C GLU A 9 -17.69 -12.60 25.61
N ALA A 10 -16.52 -12.08 25.23
CA ALA A 10 -15.27 -12.31 25.94
C ALA A 10 -15.37 -11.89 27.43
N TYR A 11 -15.94 -10.72 27.68
CA TYR A 11 -16.17 -10.24 29.04
C TYR A 11 -17.24 -11.06 29.80
N GLY A 12 -18.32 -11.45 29.11
CA GLY A 12 -19.44 -12.22 29.69
C GLY A 12 -19.05 -13.64 30.08
N GLU A 13 -18.13 -14.26 29.35
CA GLU A 13 -17.63 -15.61 29.65
C GLU A 13 -16.57 -15.61 30.77
N ASP A 14 -15.92 -14.47 31.05
CA ASP A 14 -14.81 -14.36 32.02
C ASP A 14 -15.27 -13.77 33.37
N LYS A 15 -15.59 -14.62 34.35
CA LYS A 15 -16.03 -14.17 35.67
C LYS A 15 -14.95 -13.48 36.50
N GLU A 16 -13.66 -13.79 36.25
CA GLU A 16 -12.56 -13.12 36.93
C GLU A 16 -12.45 -11.66 36.42
N LEU A 17 -12.57 -11.43 35.12
CA LEU A 17 -12.57 -10.10 34.54
C LEU A 17 -13.77 -9.27 35.03
N GLN A 18 -14.96 -9.88 35.15
CA GLN A 18 -16.15 -9.22 35.73
C GLN A 18 -15.96 -8.84 37.22
N ALA A 19 -15.13 -9.56 37.95
CA ALA A 19 -14.78 -9.21 39.33
C ALA A 19 -13.78 -8.03 39.40
N LEU A 20 -12.93 -7.87 38.40
CA LEU A 20 -11.89 -6.83 38.34
C LEU A 20 -12.41 -5.47 37.86
N ALA A 21 -13.30 -5.48 36.88
CA ALA A 21 -13.75 -4.21 36.26
C ALA A 21 -15.18 -4.31 35.71
N ASN A 22 -15.84 -3.16 35.63
CA ASN A 22 -17.09 -2.99 34.91
C ASN A 22 -16.82 -2.55 33.48
N LEU A 23 -17.67 -2.95 32.53
CA LEU A 23 -17.58 -2.60 31.11
C LEU A 23 -18.53 -1.44 30.78
N VAL A 24 -17.99 -0.38 30.16
CA VAL A 24 -18.81 0.71 29.62
C VAL A 24 -18.58 0.82 28.13
N ILE A 25 -19.65 0.77 27.33
CA ILE A 25 -19.61 0.83 25.87
C ILE A 25 -20.23 2.11 25.36
N PHE A 26 -19.45 2.92 24.68
CA PHE A 26 -19.94 4.13 23.99
C PHE A 26 -20.27 3.78 22.53
N ALA A 27 -21.54 3.50 22.25
CA ALA A 27 -22.03 3.04 20.96
C ALA A 27 -23.07 4.01 20.37
N GLY A 28 -22.59 5.19 20.00
CA GLY A 28 -23.42 6.23 19.38
C GLY A 28 -24.35 6.98 20.35
N ILE A 29 -25.14 7.91 19.81
CA ILE A 29 -26.10 8.73 20.53
C ILE A 29 -27.51 8.34 20.10
N ARG A 30 -28.41 8.05 21.06
CA ARG A 30 -29.79 7.67 20.76
C ARG A 30 -30.81 8.27 21.73
N LYS A 31 -31.98 8.55 21.24
CA LYS A 31 -33.16 8.88 22.09
C LYS A 31 -33.95 7.61 22.44
N ASP A 32 -34.29 6.84 21.41
CA ASP A 32 -35.07 5.62 21.51
C ASP A 32 -34.54 4.64 20.47
N ILE A 33 -34.45 3.37 20.80
CA ILE A 33 -34.01 2.27 19.92
C ILE A 33 -34.94 2.16 18.71
N ASN A 34 -36.22 2.36 18.89
CA ASN A 34 -37.20 2.24 17.82
C ASN A 34 -37.06 3.32 16.72
N THR A 35 -36.41 4.43 17.04
CA THR A 35 -36.18 5.55 16.10
C THR A 35 -34.81 5.50 15.43
N MET A 36 -34.01 4.49 15.71
CA MET A 36 -32.69 4.31 15.13
C MET A 36 -32.78 3.73 13.69
N PRO A 37 -31.78 4.01 12.83
CA PRO A 37 -31.60 3.30 11.57
C PRO A 37 -31.53 1.77 11.79
N ASN A 38 -32.08 0.98 10.87
CA ASN A 38 -32.20 -0.47 11.06
C ASN A 38 -30.89 -1.17 11.43
N GLN A 39 -29.79 -0.86 10.75
CA GLN A 39 -28.48 -1.47 11.02
C GLN A 39 -27.96 -1.15 12.45
N GLU A 40 -28.08 0.10 12.87
CA GLU A 40 -27.66 0.51 14.22
C GLU A 40 -28.56 -0.11 15.30
N LYS A 41 -29.87 -0.20 15.02
CA LYS A 41 -30.84 -0.84 15.89
C LYS A 41 -30.56 -2.32 16.06
N GLU A 42 -30.25 -3.03 14.99
CA GLU A 42 -29.89 -4.46 15.02
C GLU A 42 -28.65 -4.69 15.92
N VAL A 43 -27.58 -3.92 15.66
CA VAL A 43 -26.36 -4.00 16.48
C VAL A 43 -26.64 -3.75 17.96
N LEU A 44 -27.35 -2.66 18.29
CA LEU A 44 -27.64 -2.33 19.69
C LEU A 44 -28.52 -3.40 20.35
N THR A 45 -29.49 -3.94 19.61
CA THR A 45 -30.35 -5.01 20.12
C THR A 45 -29.52 -6.27 20.44
N GLU A 46 -28.59 -6.64 19.57
CA GLU A 46 -27.64 -7.75 19.81
C GLU A 46 -26.81 -7.51 21.08
N LEU A 47 -26.27 -6.30 21.28
CA LEU A 47 -25.49 -5.98 22.49
C LEU A 47 -26.35 -6.09 23.78
N LEU A 48 -27.63 -5.71 23.74
CA LEU A 48 -28.55 -5.83 24.86
C LEU A 48 -28.93 -7.30 25.14
N LEU A 49 -29.11 -8.10 24.08
CA LEU A 49 -29.34 -9.54 24.25
C LEU A 49 -28.14 -10.26 24.85
N LEU A 50 -26.91 -9.85 24.49
CA LEU A 50 -25.71 -10.39 25.12
C LEU A 50 -25.57 -9.94 26.59
N MET A 51 -25.97 -8.72 26.93
CA MET A 51 -26.01 -8.26 28.30
C MET A 51 -26.95 -9.14 29.17
N ASP A 52 -28.13 -9.46 28.63
CA ASP A 52 -29.09 -10.36 29.29
C ASP A 52 -28.56 -11.80 29.36
N LYS A 53 -28.06 -12.33 28.24
CA LYS A 53 -27.52 -13.71 28.16
C LYS A 53 -26.46 -14.01 29.22
N TYR A 54 -25.56 -13.06 29.48
CA TYR A 54 -24.45 -13.24 30.43
C TYR A 54 -24.72 -12.63 31.82
N ASP A 55 -25.95 -12.16 32.10
CA ASP A 55 -26.35 -11.50 33.35
C ASP A 55 -25.40 -10.36 33.75
N LEU A 56 -25.18 -9.42 32.83
CA LEU A 56 -24.27 -8.31 33.03
C LEU A 56 -24.93 -7.05 33.62
N TYR A 57 -26.09 -7.22 34.25
CA TYR A 57 -26.79 -6.14 34.96
C TYR A 57 -25.96 -5.65 36.14
N GLY A 58 -25.70 -4.33 36.17
CA GLY A 58 -24.79 -3.71 37.14
C GLY A 58 -23.29 -3.92 36.87
N LYS A 59 -22.93 -4.67 35.83
CA LYS A 59 -21.55 -4.91 35.38
C LYS A 59 -21.24 -4.26 34.03
N MET A 60 -22.26 -4.04 33.21
CA MET A 60 -22.13 -3.39 31.90
C MET A 60 -23.09 -2.24 31.76
N ALA A 61 -22.65 -1.16 31.10
CA ALA A 61 -23.47 -0.02 30.75
C ALA A 61 -23.27 0.39 29.29
N ILE A 62 -24.37 0.79 28.61
CA ILE A 62 -24.36 1.39 27.28
C ILE A 62 -25.09 2.72 27.36
N PRO A 63 -24.39 3.84 27.65
CA PRO A 63 -25.00 5.16 27.78
C PRO A 63 -25.76 5.58 26.53
N LYS A 64 -26.91 6.27 26.70
CA LYS A 64 -27.73 6.76 25.60
C LYS A 64 -27.12 8.00 24.92
N ARG A 65 -26.30 8.72 25.64
CA ARG A 65 -25.69 9.98 25.19
C ARG A 65 -24.27 10.09 25.73
N HIS A 66 -23.41 10.73 24.98
CA HIS A 66 -22.10 11.20 25.37
C HIS A 66 -21.76 12.41 24.51
N ASP A 67 -21.09 13.39 25.12
CA ASP A 67 -20.57 14.55 24.40
C ASP A 67 -19.11 14.34 24.10
N ILE A 68 -18.80 14.27 22.79
CA ILE A 68 -17.45 13.98 22.31
C ILE A 68 -16.49 15.11 22.70
N GLU A 69 -16.93 16.36 22.65
CA GLU A 69 -16.07 17.52 22.90
C GLU A 69 -15.82 17.74 24.40
N ASN A 70 -16.85 17.54 25.24
CA ASN A 70 -16.79 17.92 26.65
C ASN A 70 -16.67 16.71 27.61
N GLU A 71 -17.14 15.52 27.25
CA GLU A 71 -17.23 14.40 28.19
C GLU A 71 -16.20 13.29 27.93
N VAL A 72 -15.85 12.99 26.68
CA VAL A 72 -15.02 11.79 26.37
C VAL A 72 -13.64 11.87 27.03
N ALA A 73 -12.98 13.02 26.97
CA ALA A 73 -11.67 13.19 27.62
C ALA A 73 -11.76 13.03 29.16
N LEU A 74 -12.85 13.55 29.78
CA LEU A 74 -13.09 13.39 31.21
C LEU A 74 -13.40 11.94 31.60
N ILE A 75 -14.12 11.22 30.75
CA ILE A 75 -14.38 9.77 30.94
C ILE A 75 -13.07 8.99 30.92
N TYR A 76 -12.18 9.26 29.96
CA TYR A 76 -10.86 8.62 29.91
C TYR A 76 -10.04 8.92 31.16
N GLN A 77 -10.00 10.17 31.60
CA GLN A 77 -9.34 10.57 32.86
C GLN A 77 -9.95 9.89 34.09
N TYR A 78 -11.27 9.81 34.14
CA TYR A 78 -11.97 9.11 35.25
C TYR A 78 -11.59 7.63 35.26
N CYS A 79 -11.60 6.97 34.10
CA CYS A 79 -11.20 5.57 33.97
C CYS A 79 -9.71 5.38 34.35
N ALA A 80 -8.82 6.28 33.95
CA ALA A 80 -7.42 6.25 34.35
C ALA A 80 -7.26 6.41 35.88
N ASN A 81 -7.96 7.35 36.49
CA ASN A 81 -7.96 7.52 37.95
C ASN A 81 -8.49 6.30 38.73
N LYS A 82 -9.34 5.50 38.09
CA LYS A 82 -9.85 4.21 38.63
C LYS A 82 -9.01 3.00 38.22
N ARG A 83 -7.86 3.23 37.58
CA ARG A 83 -6.97 2.19 37.04
C ARG A 83 -7.68 1.26 36.04
N GLY A 84 -8.57 1.82 35.27
CA GLY A 84 -9.21 1.12 34.15
C GLY A 84 -8.30 0.94 32.94
N THR A 85 -8.85 0.46 31.84
CA THR A 85 -8.20 0.31 30.54
C THR A 85 -9.17 0.63 29.42
N PHE A 86 -8.67 1.16 28.32
CA PHE A 86 -9.45 1.38 27.10
C PHE A 86 -9.34 0.14 26.20
N ALA A 87 -10.47 -0.36 25.71
CA ALA A 87 -10.51 -1.51 24.80
C ALA A 87 -11.14 -1.11 23.45
N ASN A 88 -10.43 -1.34 22.34
CA ASN A 88 -10.98 -1.20 20.99
C ASN A 88 -10.51 -2.41 20.14
N ILE A 89 -11.35 -3.45 20.10
CA ILE A 89 -11.06 -4.70 19.40
C ILE A 89 -11.75 -4.80 18.04
N CYS A 90 -11.86 -3.69 17.30
CA CYS A 90 -12.40 -3.71 15.96
C CYS A 90 -11.58 -4.64 15.04
N LEU A 91 -12.23 -5.20 14.00
CA LEU A 91 -11.57 -6.12 13.07
C LEU A 91 -10.42 -5.46 12.33
N HIS A 92 -10.54 -4.16 12.05
CA HIS A 92 -9.51 -3.32 11.44
C HIS A 92 -9.72 -1.87 11.89
N GLU A 93 -8.65 -1.22 12.34
CA GLU A 93 -8.64 0.20 12.72
C GLU A 93 -7.70 0.97 11.80
N ASN A 94 -8.23 1.86 10.98
CA ASN A 94 -7.44 2.52 9.94
C ASN A 94 -6.30 3.35 10.51
N PHE A 95 -6.57 4.20 11.51
CA PHE A 95 -5.55 5.05 12.14
C PHE A 95 -5.42 4.77 13.65
N GLY A 96 -6.50 4.89 14.43
CA GLY A 96 -6.51 4.65 15.87
C GLY A 96 -6.38 5.92 16.71
N LEU A 97 -7.06 7.02 16.34
CA LEU A 97 -7.09 8.26 17.12
C LEU A 97 -7.48 8.03 18.59
N THR A 98 -8.46 7.16 18.82
CA THR A 98 -8.93 6.83 20.18
C THR A 98 -7.84 6.21 21.05
N THR A 99 -6.84 5.51 20.45
CA THR A 99 -5.66 4.98 21.14
C THR A 99 -4.77 6.12 21.67
N ILE A 100 -4.59 7.14 20.84
CA ILE A 100 -3.78 8.33 21.18
C ILE A 100 -4.50 9.16 22.22
N GLU A 101 -5.80 9.38 22.07
CA GLU A 101 -6.65 10.12 23.02
C GLU A 101 -6.67 9.46 24.40
N ALA A 102 -6.94 8.16 24.46
CA ALA A 102 -6.90 7.40 25.70
C ALA A 102 -5.51 7.42 26.35
N GLY A 103 -4.47 7.17 25.57
CA GLY A 103 -3.08 7.22 26.03
C GLY A 103 -2.67 8.60 26.56
N GLY A 104 -3.08 9.66 25.89
CA GLY A 104 -2.81 11.04 26.29
C GLY A 104 -3.42 11.44 27.64
N THR A 105 -4.50 10.75 28.05
CA THR A 105 -5.10 10.91 29.40
C THR A 105 -4.52 9.96 30.45
N GLY A 106 -3.54 9.16 30.09
CA GLY A 106 -2.92 8.17 30.97
C GLY A 106 -3.71 6.87 31.12
N LEU A 107 -4.66 6.60 30.23
CA LEU A 107 -5.43 5.35 30.22
C LEU A 107 -4.70 4.29 29.36
N PRO A 108 -4.23 3.17 29.94
CA PRO A 108 -3.65 2.07 29.17
C PRO A 108 -4.64 1.47 28.18
N VAL A 109 -4.15 0.90 27.07
CA VAL A 109 -5.00 0.38 26.00
C VAL A 109 -4.83 -1.11 25.75
N VAL A 110 -5.93 -1.81 25.43
CA VAL A 110 -5.97 -3.12 24.80
C VAL A 110 -6.68 -2.96 23.46
N ILE A 111 -5.96 -3.14 22.37
CA ILE A 111 -6.45 -2.74 21.06
C ILE A 111 -6.07 -3.75 19.97
N THR A 112 -6.87 -3.80 18.91
CA THR A 112 -6.61 -4.67 17.77
C THR A 112 -5.19 -4.50 17.20
N LYS A 113 -4.56 -5.60 16.83
CA LYS A 113 -3.28 -5.62 16.10
C LYS A 113 -3.41 -5.21 14.63
N ASN A 114 -4.63 -5.06 14.11
CA ASN A 114 -4.91 -4.84 12.69
C ASN A 114 -5.05 -3.35 12.37
N GLY A 115 -4.16 -2.83 11.53
CA GLY A 115 -4.17 -1.44 11.05
C GLY A 115 -3.27 -0.50 11.85
N GLY A 116 -3.63 0.78 11.97
CA GLY A 116 -2.81 1.83 12.60
C GLY A 116 -2.31 1.55 14.02
N PRO A 117 -3.08 0.87 14.89
CA PRO A 117 -2.61 0.54 16.24
C PRO A 117 -1.33 -0.30 16.27
N SER A 118 -1.05 -1.11 15.25
CA SER A 118 0.19 -1.88 15.14
C SER A 118 1.45 -1.02 15.09
N GLU A 119 1.34 0.23 14.67
CA GLU A 119 2.44 1.21 14.69
C GLU A 119 2.37 2.14 15.90
N ILE A 120 1.16 2.50 16.33
CA ILE A 120 0.93 3.46 17.42
C ILE A 120 1.34 2.85 18.77
N VAL A 121 0.83 1.67 19.11
CA VAL A 121 1.06 1.05 20.43
C VAL A 121 2.54 0.76 20.72
N PRO A 122 3.32 0.19 19.79
CA PRO A 122 4.77 0.02 19.97
C PRO A 122 5.52 1.35 20.16
N ARG A 123 5.10 2.42 19.47
CA ARG A 123 5.69 3.75 19.60
C ARG A 123 5.32 4.41 20.91
N MET A 124 4.05 4.31 21.32
CA MET A 124 3.54 4.87 22.56
C MET A 124 3.91 4.05 23.80
N LYS A 125 4.10 2.74 23.66
CA LYS A 125 4.39 1.79 24.76
C LYS A 125 3.35 1.88 25.90
N ASN A 126 2.09 2.09 25.56
CA ASN A 126 1.00 2.40 26.47
C ASN A 126 -0.05 1.29 26.61
N GLY A 127 0.20 0.10 26.09
CA GLY A 127 -0.78 -0.98 26.13
C GLY A 127 -0.36 -2.25 25.41
N LEU A 128 -1.36 -3.07 25.08
CA LEU A 128 -1.20 -4.37 24.45
C LEU A 128 -2.00 -4.45 23.13
N LEU A 129 -1.41 -5.09 22.14
CA LEU A 129 -2.06 -5.47 20.89
C LEU A 129 -2.65 -6.86 21.02
N VAL A 130 -3.88 -7.06 20.53
CA VAL A 130 -4.61 -8.34 20.61
C VAL A 130 -5.16 -8.76 19.25
N ASP A 131 -5.37 -10.06 19.09
CA ASP A 131 -6.16 -10.59 17.99
C ASP A 131 -7.65 -10.30 18.25
N PRO A 132 -8.35 -9.53 17.40
CA PRO A 132 -9.75 -9.20 17.60
C PRO A 132 -10.71 -10.41 17.45
N MET A 133 -10.21 -11.57 17.02
CA MET A 133 -10.96 -12.82 16.86
C MET A 133 -10.57 -13.88 17.91
N ASP A 134 -9.72 -13.55 18.88
CA ASP A 134 -9.28 -14.45 19.96
C ASP A 134 -9.75 -13.91 21.32
N LYS A 135 -10.81 -14.51 21.88
CA LYS A 135 -11.36 -14.11 23.18
C LYS A 135 -10.36 -14.31 24.33
N ASP A 136 -9.56 -15.37 24.26
CA ASP A 136 -8.58 -15.67 25.30
C ASP A 136 -7.44 -14.67 25.30
N ASP A 137 -7.00 -14.20 24.12
CA ASP A 137 -6.00 -13.16 24.00
C ASP A 137 -6.52 -11.82 24.55
N ILE A 138 -7.78 -11.47 24.25
CA ILE A 138 -8.43 -10.27 24.74
C ILE A 138 -8.55 -10.30 26.26
N THR A 139 -9.13 -11.33 26.83
CA THR A 139 -9.37 -11.42 28.28
C THR A 139 -8.08 -11.52 29.08
N ARG A 140 -7.11 -12.31 28.61
CA ARG A 140 -5.76 -12.40 29.19
C ARG A 140 -5.07 -11.04 29.21
N SER A 141 -5.14 -10.28 28.12
CA SER A 141 -4.53 -8.95 28.02
C SER A 141 -5.21 -7.92 28.91
N LEU A 142 -6.53 -7.92 29.00
CA LEU A 142 -7.30 -7.08 29.94
C LEU A 142 -6.95 -7.40 31.40
N ARG A 143 -6.99 -8.69 31.78
CA ARG A 143 -6.62 -9.10 33.14
C ARG A 143 -5.19 -8.73 33.49
N LYS A 144 -4.24 -8.95 32.56
CA LYS A 144 -2.83 -8.61 32.75
C LYS A 144 -2.63 -7.12 33.11
N ILE A 145 -3.33 -6.22 32.43
CA ILE A 145 -3.24 -4.77 32.73
C ILE A 145 -3.93 -4.47 34.07
N LEU A 146 -5.11 -5.01 34.30
CA LEU A 146 -5.94 -4.68 35.47
C LEU A 146 -5.37 -5.23 36.78
N THR A 147 -4.63 -6.34 36.76
CA THR A 147 -4.06 -6.98 37.95
C THR A 147 -2.63 -6.58 38.25
N ASN A 148 -1.88 -6.05 37.29
CA ASN A 148 -0.48 -5.65 37.48
C ASN A 148 -0.35 -4.12 37.55
N GLU A 149 -0.30 -3.60 38.78
CA GLU A 149 -0.24 -2.16 39.04
C GLU A 149 1.05 -1.52 38.49
N GLU A 150 2.19 -2.18 38.58
CA GLU A 150 3.45 -1.65 38.07
C GLU A 150 3.40 -1.49 36.55
N GLN A 151 2.90 -2.50 35.83
CA GLN A 151 2.74 -2.45 34.39
C GLN A 151 1.70 -1.43 34.00
N TRP A 152 0.58 -1.32 34.74
CA TRP A 152 -0.44 -0.32 34.51
C TRP A 152 0.14 1.10 34.59
N ARG A 153 0.88 1.40 35.66
CA ARG A 153 1.56 2.71 35.85
C ARG A 153 2.52 3.02 34.72
N LYS A 154 3.37 2.04 34.35
CA LYS A 154 4.30 2.17 33.23
C LYS A 154 3.61 2.50 31.92
N PHE A 155 2.50 1.82 31.60
CA PHE A 155 1.70 2.11 30.41
C PHE A 155 1.04 3.46 30.48
N SER A 156 0.52 3.88 31.62
CA SER A 156 -0.09 5.18 31.86
C SER A 156 0.91 6.32 31.63
N ASP A 157 2.09 6.26 32.28
CA ASP A 157 3.14 7.27 32.15
C ASP A 157 3.65 7.35 30.70
N ASN A 158 3.91 6.21 30.08
CA ASN A 158 4.30 6.15 28.67
C ASN A 158 3.25 6.75 27.74
N GLY A 159 1.98 6.51 27.99
CA GLY A 159 0.87 7.09 27.22
C GLY A 159 0.92 8.61 27.22
N ILE A 160 1.01 9.22 28.39
CA ILE A 160 1.08 10.68 28.55
C ILE A 160 2.32 11.26 27.86
N ILE A 161 3.50 10.69 28.15
CA ILE A 161 4.78 11.18 27.64
C ILE A 161 4.85 11.04 26.12
N ASN A 162 4.55 9.86 25.60
CA ASN A 162 4.72 9.56 24.18
C ASN A 162 3.63 10.17 23.30
N THR A 163 2.41 10.41 23.81
CA THR A 163 1.41 11.22 23.10
C THR A 163 1.94 12.63 22.85
N ARG A 164 2.45 13.28 23.88
CA ARG A 164 3.02 14.63 23.74
C ARG A 164 4.23 14.66 22.79
N LYS A 165 5.10 13.65 22.90
CA LYS A 165 6.33 13.56 22.13
C LYS A 165 6.11 13.27 20.66
N HIS A 166 5.10 12.46 20.29
CA HIS A 166 4.97 11.92 18.94
C HIS A 166 3.68 12.30 18.22
N TYR A 167 2.66 12.76 18.95
CA TYR A 167 1.31 13.01 18.42
C TYR A 167 0.73 14.37 18.82
N SER A 168 1.51 15.25 19.45
CA SER A 168 1.09 16.65 19.66
C SER A 168 1.21 17.43 18.35
N TRP A 169 0.46 18.50 18.24
CA TRP A 169 0.57 19.44 17.12
C TRP A 169 1.95 20.06 17.02
N ASP A 170 2.58 20.40 18.15
CA ASP A 170 3.93 20.96 18.18
C ASP A 170 4.93 20.01 17.56
N SER A 171 4.94 18.72 17.99
CA SER A 171 5.80 17.69 17.43
C SER A 171 5.52 17.44 15.94
N HIS A 172 4.24 17.48 15.53
CA HIS A 172 3.88 17.31 14.13
C HIS A 172 4.40 18.47 13.28
N ILE A 173 4.24 19.70 13.74
CA ILE A 173 4.73 20.90 13.05
C ILE A 173 6.26 20.89 12.93
N GLU A 174 6.99 20.53 14.00
CA GLU A 174 8.44 20.41 13.95
C GLU A 174 8.90 19.43 12.86
N VAL A 175 8.32 18.24 12.81
CA VAL A 175 8.63 17.23 11.79
C VAL A 175 8.25 17.72 10.41
N TYR A 176 7.06 18.32 10.25
CA TYR A 176 6.59 18.85 8.97
C TYR A 176 7.49 19.97 8.44
N VAL A 177 7.84 20.94 9.30
CA VAL A 177 8.74 22.04 8.94
C VAL A 177 10.12 21.53 8.55
N SER A 178 10.66 20.54 9.28
CA SER A 178 11.96 19.94 8.94
C SER A 178 11.93 19.26 7.56
N TRP A 179 10.85 18.56 7.22
CA TRP A 179 10.66 17.96 5.89
C TRP A 179 10.52 19.00 4.77
N VAL A 180 9.79 20.08 5.04
CA VAL A 180 9.67 21.18 4.08
C VAL A 180 11.04 21.83 3.85
N GLN A 181 11.80 22.13 4.91
CA GLN A 181 13.14 22.71 4.81
C GLN A 181 14.11 21.78 4.05
N GLU A 182 14.09 20.49 4.36
CA GLU A 182 14.90 19.48 3.65
C GLU A 182 14.51 19.41 2.16
N SER A 183 13.20 19.43 1.86
CA SER A 183 12.70 19.41 0.49
C SER A 183 13.10 20.66 -0.29
N LEU A 184 13.03 21.83 0.33
CA LEU A 184 13.49 23.11 -0.27
C LEU A 184 15.00 23.08 -0.51
N SER A 185 15.80 22.64 0.46
CA SER A 185 17.27 22.53 0.30
C SER A 185 17.65 21.53 -0.82
N ARG A 186 16.92 20.43 -0.94
CA ARG A 186 17.10 19.47 -2.04
C ARG A 186 16.71 20.10 -3.39
N GLN A 187 15.67 20.92 -3.42
CA GLN A 187 15.22 21.60 -4.62
C GLN A 187 16.23 22.68 -5.05
N GLU A 188 16.80 23.43 -4.11
CA GLU A 188 17.87 24.41 -4.38
C GLU A 188 19.14 23.72 -4.88
N ALA A 189 19.54 22.59 -4.28
CA ALA A 189 20.67 21.78 -4.74
C ALA A 189 20.43 21.18 -6.14
N LYS A 190 19.18 20.78 -6.45
CA LYS A 190 18.77 20.32 -7.79
C LYS A 190 18.84 21.45 -8.80
N THR A 191 18.31 22.63 -8.48
CA THR A 191 18.34 23.78 -9.37
C THR A 191 19.76 24.17 -9.74
N ALA A 192 20.70 24.09 -8.79
CA ALA A 192 22.12 24.31 -9.03
C ALA A 192 22.77 23.22 -9.93
N LYS A 193 22.30 21.96 -9.82
CA LYS A 193 22.77 20.82 -10.63
C LYS A 193 22.11 20.80 -12.01
N GLU A 194 20.82 21.17 -12.10
CA GLU A 194 20.05 21.27 -13.36
C GLU A 194 20.54 22.42 -14.29
N LEU A 195 21.20 23.44 -13.75
CA LEU A 195 21.84 24.48 -14.57
C LEU A 195 23.03 23.95 -15.39
N ASN A 196 23.58 22.78 -15.04
CA ASN A 196 24.76 22.18 -15.66
C ASN A 196 24.53 20.83 -16.36
N ALA A 197 23.31 20.28 -16.34
CA ALA A 197 22.99 19.02 -17.03
C ALA A 197 22.27 19.28 -18.36
N PRO A 198 22.51 18.47 -19.42
CA PRO A 198 21.71 18.54 -20.64
C PRO A 198 20.27 18.18 -20.29
N LYS A 199 19.35 19.13 -20.35
CA LYS A 199 17.93 18.93 -20.08
C LYS A 199 17.36 18.06 -21.18
N ALA A 200 16.98 16.83 -20.88
CA ALA A 200 16.03 16.10 -21.71
C ALA A 200 14.82 17.01 -21.95
N ASN A 201 14.40 17.15 -23.18
CA ASN A 201 13.31 18.10 -23.55
C ASN A 201 11.96 17.49 -23.13
N ILE A 202 11.68 17.45 -21.82
CA ILE A 202 10.44 16.89 -21.24
C ILE A 202 9.24 17.85 -21.34
N LYS A 203 9.41 19.01 -21.98
CA LYS A 203 8.34 19.99 -22.10
C LYS A 203 7.10 19.41 -22.80
N HIS A 204 7.32 18.63 -23.87
CA HIS A 204 6.23 17.99 -24.62
C HIS A 204 5.44 16.98 -23.78
N LEU A 205 6.07 16.33 -22.79
CA LEU A 205 5.40 15.39 -21.88
C LEU A 205 4.41 16.09 -20.93
N ARG A 206 4.73 17.32 -20.52
CA ARG A 206 3.82 18.15 -19.72
C ARG A 206 2.61 18.65 -20.52
N GLU A 207 2.74 18.71 -21.84
CA GLU A 207 1.67 19.12 -22.76
C GLU A 207 0.91 17.92 -23.31
N SER A 208 1.25 16.70 -22.86
CA SER A 208 0.62 15.46 -23.32
C SER A 208 -0.85 15.38 -22.94
N LYS A 209 -1.69 15.06 -23.92
CA LYS A 209 -3.15 14.88 -23.76
C LYS A 209 -3.54 13.41 -23.62
N GLY A 210 -2.62 12.50 -23.91
CA GLY A 210 -2.80 11.07 -23.83
C GLY A 210 -1.47 10.32 -23.84
N LEU A 211 -1.47 9.08 -23.36
CA LEU A 211 -0.29 8.23 -23.26
C LEU A 211 -0.61 6.84 -23.75
N ILE A 212 0.17 6.32 -24.67
CA ILE A 212 0.24 4.90 -25.02
C ILE A 212 1.46 4.35 -24.32
N ILE A 213 1.31 3.34 -23.49
CA ILE A 213 2.41 2.66 -22.80
C ILE A 213 2.27 1.14 -22.97
N THR A 214 3.30 0.50 -23.44
CA THR A 214 3.27 -0.92 -23.78
C THR A 214 4.39 -1.69 -23.09
N ASP A 215 4.08 -2.93 -22.67
CA ASP A 215 5.11 -3.90 -22.40
C ASP A 215 5.84 -4.28 -23.69
N ILE A 216 7.02 -4.89 -23.58
CA ILE A 216 7.89 -5.28 -24.70
C ILE A 216 7.65 -6.73 -25.09
N ASP A 217 8.00 -7.64 -24.18
CA ASP A 217 8.08 -9.07 -24.45
C ASP A 217 6.69 -9.72 -24.53
N GLY A 218 6.33 -10.29 -25.67
CA GLY A 218 5.01 -10.85 -25.91
C GLY A 218 3.94 -9.79 -26.26
N THR A 219 4.18 -8.50 -26.00
CA THR A 219 3.21 -7.41 -26.22
C THR A 219 3.57 -6.52 -27.40
N LEU A 220 4.75 -5.91 -27.40
CA LEU A 220 5.23 -5.12 -28.53
C LEU A 220 5.87 -6.00 -29.59
N ILE A 221 6.73 -6.90 -29.16
CA ILE A 221 7.46 -7.86 -29.97
C ILE A 221 7.15 -9.28 -29.51
N ALA A 222 7.00 -10.18 -30.46
CA ALA A 222 6.83 -11.62 -30.27
C ALA A 222 7.56 -12.37 -31.40
N PRO A 223 8.90 -12.49 -31.30
CA PRO A 223 9.74 -13.05 -32.37
C PRO A 223 9.32 -14.46 -32.81
N GLU A 224 8.79 -15.26 -31.90
CA GLU A 224 8.23 -16.59 -32.16
C GLU A 224 7.01 -16.57 -33.09
N HIS A 225 6.36 -15.40 -33.22
CA HIS A 225 5.23 -15.14 -34.13
C HIS A 225 5.60 -14.23 -35.30
N GLY A 226 6.90 -13.86 -35.46
CA GLY A 226 7.39 -13.01 -36.54
C GLY A 226 7.01 -11.53 -36.38
N ASP A 227 6.89 -11.04 -35.13
CA ASP A 227 6.60 -9.65 -34.73
C ASP A 227 5.44 -8.99 -35.52
N PRO A 228 4.23 -9.59 -35.51
CA PRO A 228 3.14 -9.13 -36.37
C PRO A 228 2.71 -7.70 -36.03
N GLY A 229 2.63 -6.83 -37.03
CA GLY A 229 2.12 -5.45 -36.95
C GLY A 229 3.15 -4.42 -36.47
N ILE A 230 4.44 -4.80 -36.31
CA ILE A 230 5.45 -3.87 -35.80
C ILE A 230 5.69 -2.70 -36.76
N ASP A 231 5.74 -2.93 -38.07
CA ASP A 231 5.97 -1.87 -39.04
C ASP A 231 4.76 -0.94 -39.15
N GLU A 232 3.56 -1.45 -39.10
CA GLU A 232 2.33 -0.66 -39.05
C GLU A 232 2.26 0.17 -37.77
N LEU A 233 2.68 -0.36 -36.63
CA LEU A 233 2.74 0.37 -35.37
C LEU A 233 3.78 1.50 -35.45
N LYS A 234 4.96 1.26 -36.00
CA LYS A 234 5.98 2.28 -36.24
C LYS A 234 5.43 3.41 -37.12
N HIS A 235 4.76 3.06 -38.20
CA HIS A 235 4.12 4.04 -39.09
C HIS A 235 3.06 4.86 -38.34
N PHE A 236 2.21 4.23 -37.55
CA PHE A 236 1.24 4.90 -36.70
C PHE A 236 1.92 5.85 -35.70
N LEU A 237 2.97 5.40 -35.00
CA LEU A 237 3.70 6.21 -34.00
C LEU A 237 4.38 7.43 -34.62
N GLN A 238 4.88 7.33 -35.85
CA GLN A 238 5.43 8.48 -36.59
C GLN A 238 4.36 9.52 -36.94
N ASN A 239 3.14 9.08 -37.17
CA ASN A 239 2.01 9.92 -37.61
C ASN A 239 0.94 10.08 -36.51
N ARG A 240 1.26 9.74 -35.25
CA ARG A 240 0.31 9.77 -34.13
C ARG A 240 -0.29 11.17 -33.92
N PRO A 241 -1.51 11.25 -33.38
CA PRO A 241 -2.15 12.55 -33.11
C PRO A 241 -1.28 13.43 -32.21
N PRO A 242 -1.25 14.76 -32.45
CA PRO A 242 -0.50 15.68 -31.61
C PRO A 242 -0.92 15.62 -30.14
N GLY A 243 0.06 15.55 -29.24
CA GLY A 243 -0.19 15.45 -27.81
C GLY A 243 -0.40 14.01 -27.29
N ILE A 244 -0.18 13.00 -28.11
CA ILE A 244 -0.12 11.60 -27.66
C ILE A 244 1.34 11.20 -27.48
N SER A 245 1.72 10.85 -26.24
CA SER A 245 3.04 10.29 -25.93
C SER A 245 3.04 8.77 -26.08
N PHE A 246 4.20 8.21 -26.40
CA PHE A 246 4.44 6.77 -26.48
C PHE A 246 5.60 6.36 -25.59
N ALA A 247 5.40 5.29 -24.80
CA ALA A 247 6.39 4.81 -23.85
C ALA A 247 6.46 3.29 -23.83
N LEU A 248 7.59 2.78 -23.35
CA LEU A 248 7.81 1.36 -23.05
C LEU A 248 7.78 1.13 -21.54
N SER A 249 7.25 -0.03 -21.12
CA SER A 249 7.23 -0.45 -19.71
C SER A 249 7.62 -1.92 -19.61
N SER A 250 8.86 -2.22 -19.21
CA SER A 250 9.42 -3.57 -19.29
C SER A 250 10.04 -4.07 -17.98
N GLY A 251 10.10 -5.39 -17.83
CA GLY A 251 10.92 -6.06 -16.82
C GLY A 251 12.43 -6.01 -17.11
N ARG A 252 12.81 -5.77 -18.35
CA ARG A 252 14.21 -5.64 -18.79
C ARG A 252 14.90 -4.45 -18.13
N ASN A 253 16.23 -4.49 -17.99
CA ASN A 253 17.04 -3.36 -17.60
C ASN A 253 17.09 -2.31 -18.74
N PHE A 254 17.64 -1.14 -18.44
CA PHE A 254 17.68 -0.03 -19.39
C PHE A 254 18.40 -0.37 -20.70
N ASP A 255 19.56 -1.02 -20.62
CA ASP A 255 20.38 -1.33 -21.80
C ASP A 255 19.64 -2.26 -22.77
N LEU A 256 18.98 -3.31 -22.24
CA LEU A 256 18.18 -4.24 -23.04
C LEU A 256 16.92 -3.58 -23.63
N VAL A 257 16.33 -2.59 -22.96
CA VAL A 257 15.21 -1.81 -23.53
C VAL A 257 15.74 -0.88 -24.62
N LYS A 258 16.89 -0.28 -24.42
CA LYS A 258 17.54 0.57 -25.42
C LYS A 258 17.89 -0.21 -26.69
N GLU A 259 18.43 -1.44 -26.58
CA GLU A 259 18.67 -2.33 -27.72
C GLU A 259 17.38 -2.51 -28.55
N VAL A 260 16.24 -2.77 -27.91
CA VAL A 260 14.94 -2.89 -28.60
C VAL A 260 14.56 -1.56 -29.30
N VAL A 261 14.72 -0.42 -28.62
CA VAL A 261 14.43 0.89 -29.22
C VAL A 261 15.29 1.12 -30.48
N ASP A 262 16.58 0.77 -30.40
CA ASP A 262 17.53 0.96 -31.49
C ASP A 262 17.27 -0.03 -32.64
N ASP A 263 17.09 -1.32 -32.34
CA ASP A 263 16.89 -2.41 -33.33
C ASP A 263 15.60 -2.21 -34.14
N TYR A 264 14.54 -1.81 -33.48
CA TYR A 264 13.26 -1.56 -34.13
C TYR A 264 13.07 -0.10 -34.58
N ASN A 265 14.05 0.78 -34.32
CA ASN A 265 14.00 2.22 -34.62
C ASN A 265 12.69 2.87 -34.12
N LEU A 266 12.43 2.72 -32.82
CA LEU A 266 11.22 3.22 -32.19
C LEU A 266 11.39 4.66 -31.70
N ASN A 267 10.39 5.49 -31.93
CA ASN A 267 10.35 6.85 -31.38
C ASN A 267 9.60 6.84 -30.05
N VAL A 268 10.33 6.67 -28.94
CA VAL A 268 9.80 6.63 -27.57
C VAL A 268 10.00 7.97 -26.85
N ASP A 269 9.01 8.40 -26.09
CA ASP A 269 9.09 9.64 -25.32
C ASP A 269 9.68 9.40 -23.92
N PHE A 270 9.51 8.19 -23.36
CA PHE A 270 10.15 7.75 -22.12
C PHE A 270 10.12 6.24 -21.97
N ILE A 271 10.90 5.74 -21.02
CA ILE A 271 11.08 4.31 -20.73
C ILE A 271 10.85 4.06 -19.24
N VAL A 272 10.02 3.09 -18.93
CA VAL A 272 9.89 2.48 -17.59
C VAL A 272 10.51 1.10 -17.67
N CYS A 273 11.57 0.82 -16.93
CA CYS A 273 12.30 -0.45 -17.00
C CYS A 273 12.50 -1.09 -15.63
N SER A 274 13.14 -2.25 -15.61
CA SER A 274 13.46 -3.00 -14.37
C SER A 274 12.22 -3.22 -13.49
N VAL A 275 11.11 -3.69 -14.09
CA VAL A 275 9.82 -3.94 -13.40
C VAL A 275 9.25 -2.66 -12.75
N GLY A 276 9.49 -1.49 -13.34
CA GLY A 276 8.98 -0.21 -12.83
C GLY A 276 9.83 0.41 -11.73
N THR A 277 11.07 -0.02 -11.53
CA THR A 277 11.98 0.61 -10.55
C THR A 277 12.73 1.80 -11.13
N GLU A 278 12.80 1.94 -12.46
CA GLU A 278 13.54 3.01 -13.12
C GLU A 278 12.70 3.65 -14.22
N ILE A 279 12.82 4.97 -14.35
CA ILE A 279 12.18 5.78 -15.38
C ILE A 279 13.25 6.63 -16.05
N TYR A 280 13.28 6.64 -17.39
CA TYR A 280 14.19 7.45 -18.21
C TYR A 280 13.38 8.23 -19.25
N TYR A 281 13.72 9.49 -19.46
CA TYR A 281 12.98 10.40 -20.35
C TYR A 281 13.48 10.41 -21.81
N ASP A 282 14.48 9.61 -22.10
CA ASP A 282 14.98 9.29 -23.44
C ASP A 282 15.86 8.03 -23.37
N THR A 283 16.61 7.73 -24.43
CA THR A 283 17.57 6.63 -24.49
C THR A 283 18.94 6.97 -23.90
N ASN A 284 19.06 8.06 -23.12
CA ASN A 284 20.27 8.46 -22.43
C ASN A 284 20.16 8.12 -20.93
N LEU A 285 21.16 7.48 -20.34
CA LEU A 285 21.24 7.16 -18.92
C LEU A 285 21.12 8.39 -18.01
N ASP A 286 21.59 9.55 -18.47
CA ASP A 286 21.54 10.81 -17.71
C ASP A 286 20.10 11.37 -17.59
N SER A 287 19.14 10.80 -18.33
CA SER A 287 17.74 11.22 -18.32
C SER A 287 16.90 10.56 -17.22
N LYS A 288 17.53 9.82 -16.30
CA LYS A 288 16.86 9.11 -15.20
C LYS A 288 16.02 10.02 -14.31
N ASP A 289 14.82 9.58 -13.94
CA ASP A 289 13.96 10.28 -13.00
C ASP A 289 14.41 10.07 -11.56
N GLU A 290 15.18 11.01 -11.03
CA GLU A 290 15.68 10.96 -9.67
C GLU A 290 14.58 11.13 -8.60
N ASP A 291 13.47 11.82 -8.92
CA ASP A 291 12.34 11.97 -7.98
C ASP A 291 11.62 10.64 -7.79
N TRP A 292 11.51 9.82 -8.85
CA TRP A 292 11.01 8.46 -8.76
C TRP A 292 11.94 7.61 -7.89
N SER A 293 13.24 7.66 -8.13
CA SER A 293 14.23 6.95 -7.31
C SER A 293 14.12 7.34 -5.83
N ALA A 294 14.00 8.63 -5.53
CA ALA A 294 13.82 9.12 -4.17
C ALA A 294 12.50 8.63 -3.52
N TYR A 295 11.41 8.58 -4.31
CA TYR A 295 10.13 8.07 -3.85
C TYR A 295 10.17 6.59 -3.48
N LEU A 296 10.98 5.79 -4.18
CA LEU A 296 11.15 4.36 -3.92
C LEU A 296 11.96 4.05 -2.66
N ASN A 297 12.77 4.99 -2.15
CA ASN A 297 13.60 4.78 -0.94
C ASN A 297 12.80 4.63 0.36
N PHE A 298 11.49 4.87 0.33
CA PHE A 298 10.69 4.78 1.56
C PHE A 298 10.62 3.35 2.09
N LYS A 299 11.17 3.14 3.31
CA LYS A 299 11.26 1.83 3.97
C LYS A 299 11.92 0.75 3.09
N TRP A 300 12.92 1.16 2.29
CA TRP A 300 13.74 0.30 1.47
C TRP A 300 15.18 0.32 1.96
N ASP A 301 15.70 -0.83 2.34
CA ASP A 301 17.08 -1.04 2.75
C ASP A 301 17.61 -2.29 2.05
N ARG A 302 18.26 -2.06 0.91
CA ARG A 302 18.73 -3.13 0.01
C ARG A 302 19.68 -4.09 0.71
N ASP A 303 20.66 -3.55 1.45
CA ASP A 303 21.71 -4.37 2.05
C ASP A 303 21.17 -5.24 3.18
N LYS A 304 20.26 -4.71 3.96
CA LYS A 304 19.57 -5.43 5.02
C LYS A 304 18.67 -6.54 4.44
N ILE A 305 17.91 -6.26 3.36
CA ILE A 305 17.09 -7.26 2.67
C ILE A 305 17.96 -8.41 2.16
N VAL A 306 19.07 -8.10 1.48
CA VAL A 306 20.03 -9.12 0.99
C VAL A 306 20.56 -9.96 2.13
N ASN A 307 20.94 -9.35 3.26
CA ASN A 307 21.46 -10.09 4.42
C ASN A 307 20.39 -11.01 5.04
N ASP A 308 19.17 -10.57 5.15
CA ASP A 308 18.07 -11.38 5.71
C ASP A 308 17.73 -12.58 4.80
N LEU A 309 17.81 -12.42 3.48
CA LEU A 309 17.53 -13.48 2.51
C LEU A 309 18.69 -14.46 2.31
N LYS A 310 19.94 -14.12 2.69
CA LYS A 310 21.09 -15.06 2.69
C LYS A 310 20.85 -16.36 3.47
N THR A 311 19.89 -16.34 4.39
CA THR A 311 19.51 -17.52 5.20
C THR A 311 18.64 -18.52 4.44
N LEU A 312 18.21 -18.21 3.21
CA LEU A 312 17.43 -19.08 2.33
C LEU A 312 18.38 -19.74 1.30
N PRO A 313 18.86 -20.98 1.54
CA PRO A 313 19.94 -21.59 0.73
C PRO A 313 19.52 -21.97 -0.70
N TRP A 314 18.25 -21.82 -1.02
CA TRP A 314 17.67 -22.08 -2.33
C TRP A 314 17.47 -20.80 -3.16
N MET A 315 17.96 -19.65 -2.66
CA MET A 315 18.01 -18.37 -3.37
C MET A 315 19.46 -17.98 -3.63
N GLU A 316 19.80 -17.65 -4.86
CA GLU A 316 21.12 -17.17 -5.28
C GLU A 316 20.97 -15.85 -6.01
N LEU A 317 21.77 -14.84 -5.64
CA LEU A 317 21.78 -13.55 -6.32
C LEU A 317 22.13 -13.72 -7.79
N GLN A 318 21.35 -13.08 -8.67
CA GLN A 318 21.71 -12.95 -10.07
C GLN A 318 22.90 -12.00 -10.28
N GLU A 319 23.45 -11.99 -11.48
CA GLU A 319 24.58 -11.18 -11.88
C GLU A 319 24.32 -9.68 -11.68
N GLU A 320 25.38 -8.89 -11.62
CA GLU A 320 25.32 -7.47 -11.31
C GLU A 320 24.44 -6.66 -12.30
N ASN A 321 24.43 -7.05 -13.57
CA ASN A 321 23.60 -6.42 -14.60
C ASN A 321 22.09 -6.67 -14.43
N ALA A 322 21.67 -7.66 -13.64
CA ALA A 322 20.29 -7.90 -13.27
C ALA A 322 19.85 -7.11 -12.04
N GLN A 323 20.80 -6.48 -11.34
CA GLN A 323 20.58 -5.73 -10.11
C GLN A 323 20.47 -4.22 -10.37
N ASN A 324 19.73 -3.51 -9.50
CA ASN A 324 19.83 -2.05 -9.40
C ASN A 324 19.56 -1.60 -7.95
N PRO A 325 19.69 -0.31 -7.61
CA PRO A 325 19.46 0.17 -6.25
C PRO A 325 18.09 -0.18 -5.67
N HIS A 326 17.05 -0.34 -6.52
CA HIS A 326 15.68 -0.63 -6.13
C HIS A 326 15.16 -1.99 -6.63
N LYS A 327 16.06 -2.87 -7.08
CA LYS A 327 15.73 -4.22 -7.52
C LYS A 327 16.79 -5.20 -7.04
N ILE A 328 16.36 -6.29 -6.39
CA ILE A 328 17.24 -7.38 -5.98
C ILE A 328 16.72 -8.64 -6.66
N SER A 329 17.47 -9.17 -7.62
CA SER A 329 17.10 -10.32 -8.43
C SER A 329 17.82 -11.58 -7.95
N TYR A 330 17.05 -12.67 -7.84
CA TYR A 330 17.55 -13.98 -7.41
C TYR A 330 17.18 -15.06 -8.42
N TYR A 331 18.08 -16.04 -8.57
CA TYR A 331 17.72 -17.37 -9.04
C TYR A 331 17.11 -18.15 -7.88
N CYS A 332 16.09 -18.95 -8.16
CA CYS A 332 15.47 -19.84 -7.19
C CYS A 332 15.43 -21.28 -7.69
N ASP A 333 15.66 -22.23 -6.80
CA ASP A 333 15.36 -23.63 -7.04
C ASP A 333 13.82 -23.79 -7.11
N SER A 334 13.30 -24.13 -8.28
CA SER A 334 11.85 -24.19 -8.54
C SER A 334 11.13 -25.24 -7.70
N GLU A 335 11.81 -26.31 -7.28
CA GLU A 335 11.24 -27.34 -6.41
C GLU A 335 11.13 -26.89 -4.93
N LYS A 336 12.00 -25.95 -4.54
CA LYS A 336 12.08 -25.42 -3.17
C LYS A 336 11.45 -24.02 -3.01
N TYR A 337 11.03 -23.41 -4.14
CA TYR A 337 10.44 -22.10 -4.14
C TYR A 337 9.23 -22.03 -3.20
N ASN A 338 9.25 -21.05 -2.32
CA ASN A 338 8.18 -20.79 -1.39
C ASN A 338 8.08 -19.28 -1.10
N GLU A 339 7.14 -18.63 -1.78
CA GLU A 339 6.92 -17.18 -1.65
C GLU A 339 6.56 -16.76 -0.22
N GLU A 340 5.81 -17.59 0.49
CA GLU A 340 5.41 -17.31 1.87
C GLU A 340 6.63 -17.29 2.81
N LYS A 341 7.61 -18.15 2.62
CA LYS A 341 8.87 -18.12 3.37
C LYS A 341 9.65 -16.84 3.10
N ILE A 342 9.69 -16.37 1.86
CA ILE A 342 10.32 -15.07 1.52
C ILE A 342 9.57 -13.95 2.22
N LYS A 343 8.25 -13.90 2.07
CA LYS A 343 7.41 -12.88 2.70
C LYS A 343 7.54 -12.90 4.22
N ASN A 344 7.48 -14.06 4.85
CA ASN A 344 7.63 -14.18 6.31
C ASN A 344 9.01 -13.73 6.79
N ARG A 345 10.06 -13.95 5.99
CA ARG A 345 11.41 -13.49 6.34
C ARG A 345 11.54 -11.97 6.26
N LEU A 346 10.81 -11.34 5.32
CA LEU A 346 10.78 -9.90 5.09
C LEU A 346 9.64 -9.20 5.82
N GLN A 347 8.76 -9.92 6.54
CA GLN A 347 7.61 -9.38 7.30
C GLN A 347 7.98 -8.74 8.64
N ASN A 348 9.20 -8.24 8.80
CA ASN A 348 9.47 -7.30 9.87
C ASN A 348 8.86 -5.94 9.51
N ASP A 349 8.29 -5.22 10.48
CA ASP A 349 7.63 -3.91 10.36
C ASP A 349 8.44 -2.81 9.62
N TRP A 350 9.67 -3.13 9.23
CA TRP A 350 10.64 -2.26 8.57
C TRP A 350 10.63 -2.35 7.05
N TYR A 351 10.19 -3.48 6.44
CA TYR A 351 10.24 -3.64 5.01
C TYR A 351 8.89 -3.43 4.35
N HIS A 352 8.86 -2.52 3.39
CA HIS A 352 7.75 -2.37 2.48
C HIS A 352 8.18 -2.88 1.10
N VAL A 353 8.09 -4.18 0.87
CA VAL A 353 8.56 -4.84 -0.34
C VAL A 353 7.44 -5.54 -1.11
N ASN A 354 7.64 -5.67 -2.42
CA ASN A 354 6.94 -6.59 -3.30
C ASN A 354 7.88 -7.74 -3.66
N VAL A 355 7.33 -8.94 -3.71
CA VAL A 355 8.01 -10.13 -4.24
C VAL A 355 7.35 -10.46 -5.56
N VAL A 356 8.09 -10.44 -6.64
CA VAL A 356 7.63 -10.77 -7.98
C VAL A 356 8.37 -12.03 -8.45
N SER A 357 7.63 -13.08 -8.77
CA SER A 357 8.23 -14.32 -9.25
C SER A 357 7.84 -14.59 -10.70
N SER A 358 8.78 -15.16 -11.46
CA SER A 358 8.55 -15.63 -12.82
C SER A 358 8.99 -17.08 -12.94
N HIS A 359 8.06 -17.95 -13.40
CA HIS A 359 8.29 -19.38 -13.63
C HIS A 359 8.84 -20.14 -12.38
N ASN A 360 8.59 -19.64 -11.15
CA ASN A 360 9.15 -20.16 -9.90
C ASN A 360 10.69 -20.33 -9.90
N ARG A 361 11.39 -19.65 -10.81
CA ARG A 361 12.83 -19.73 -11.00
C ARG A 361 13.52 -18.39 -10.81
N PHE A 362 12.84 -17.31 -11.11
CA PHE A 362 13.35 -15.95 -10.97
C PHE A 362 12.50 -15.23 -9.94
N VAL A 363 13.14 -14.54 -8.99
CA VAL A 363 12.47 -13.77 -7.96
C VAL A 363 13.11 -12.40 -7.87
N ASP A 364 12.28 -11.37 -8.04
CA ASP A 364 12.66 -9.98 -7.85
C ASP A 364 12.06 -9.46 -6.55
N ILE A 365 12.88 -8.87 -5.70
CA ILE A 365 12.46 -8.13 -4.52
C ILE A 365 12.53 -6.64 -4.86
N LEU A 366 11.42 -5.94 -4.73
CA LEU A 366 11.25 -4.55 -5.12
C LEU A 366 10.70 -3.73 -3.94
N PRO A 367 10.95 -2.41 -3.86
CA PRO A 367 10.19 -1.54 -2.96
C PRO A 367 8.69 -1.70 -3.19
N LYS A 368 7.88 -1.65 -2.14
CA LYS A 368 6.41 -1.76 -2.23
C LYS A 368 5.77 -0.75 -3.21
N ARG A 369 6.44 0.38 -3.39
CA ARG A 369 6.01 1.44 -4.29
C ARG A 369 6.39 1.19 -5.76
N ALA A 370 7.31 0.27 -6.03
CA ALA A 370 7.75 -0.06 -7.37
C ALA A 370 6.79 -1.04 -8.05
N SER A 371 6.30 -0.68 -9.20
CA SER A 371 5.63 -1.54 -10.19
C SER A 371 5.42 -0.76 -11.48
N LYS A 372 5.16 -1.47 -12.59
CA LYS A 372 4.80 -0.84 -13.88
C LYS A 372 3.60 0.11 -13.72
N GLY A 373 2.53 -0.34 -13.03
CA GLY A 373 1.32 0.46 -12.81
C GLY A 373 1.56 1.67 -11.89
N ASN A 374 2.35 1.53 -10.84
CA ASN A 374 2.67 2.66 -9.95
C ASN A 374 3.54 3.72 -10.65
N ALA A 375 4.45 3.30 -11.54
CA ALA A 375 5.23 4.22 -12.37
C ALA A 375 4.31 5.05 -13.30
N ILE A 376 3.29 4.42 -13.90
CA ILE A 376 2.27 5.11 -14.70
C ILE A 376 1.51 6.14 -13.84
N LEU A 377 1.04 5.74 -12.66
CA LEU A 377 0.33 6.64 -11.75
C LEU A 377 1.19 7.84 -11.34
N TYR A 378 2.45 7.61 -11.01
CA TYR A 378 3.40 8.67 -10.66
C TYR A 378 3.60 9.65 -11.82
N LEU A 379 3.81 9.16 -13.04
CA LEU A 379 4.02 9.99 -14.21
C LEU A 379 2.76 10.80 -14.59
N CYS A 380 1.60 10.17 -14.53
CA CYS A 380 0.32 10.86 -14.75
C CYS A 380 0.11 11.99 -13.73
N HIS A 381 0.42 11.75 -12.46
CA HIS A 381 0.34 12.78 -11.42
C HIS A 381 1.38 13.90 -11.65
N LYS A 382 2.62 13.53 -11.96
CA LYS A 382 3.72 14.47 -12.23
C LYS A 382 3.44 15.43 -13.38
N TRP A 383 2.72 14.97 -14.41
CA TRP A 383 2.43 15.76 -15.62
C TRP A 383 0.98 16.26 -15.69
N GLY A 384 0.13 15.94 -14.73
CA GLY A 384 -1.28 16.33 -14.74
C GLY A 384 -2.11 15.58 -15.80
N LEU A 385 -1.66 14.39 -16.25
CA LEU A 385 -2.34 13.60 -17.24
C LEU A 385 -3.47 12.77 -16.58
N GLN A 386 -4.67 12.84 -17.14
CA GLN A 386 -5.80 12.05 -16.64
C GLN A 386 -5.62 10.57 -16.97
N LEU A 387 -5.83 9.69 -16.00
CA LEU A 387 -5.67 8.23 -16.15
C LEU A 387 -6.58 7.62 -17.23
N ASN A 388 -7.74 8.20 -17.48
CA ASN A 388 -8.64 7.76 -18.55
C ASN A 388 -8.16 8.15 -19.98
N LYS A 389 -7.02 8.84 -20.07
CA LYS A 389 -6.31 9.14 -21.32
C LYS A 389 -5.04 8.29 -21.49
N VAL A 390 -4.85 7.31 -20.62
CA VAL A 390 -3.77 6.32 -20.72
C VAL A 390 -4.30 5.06 -21.40
N PHE A 391 -3.51 4.51 -22.31
CA PHE A 391 -3.75 3.26 -23.03
C PHE A 391 -2.56 2.35 -22.69
N ALA A 392 -2.80 1.38 -21.80
CA ALA A 392 -1.77 0.45 -21.35
C ALA A 392 -1.93 -0.89 -22.07
N CYS A 393 -0.83 -1.41 -22.62
CA CYS A 393 -0.80 -2.66 -23.38
C CYS A 393 0.07 -3.70 -22.67
N GLY A 394 -0.40 -4.96 -22.61
CA GLY A 394 0.33 -6.03 -21.93
C GLY A 394 -0.20 -7.41 -22.30
N ASP A 395 0.53 -8.46 -21.91
CA ASP A 395 0.22 -9.87 -22.23
C ASP A 395 0.30 -10.81 -21.03
N SER A 396 0.89 -10.40 -19.91
CA SER A 396 1.23 -11.32 -18.82
C SER A 396 0.89 -10.77 -17.42
N GLY A 397 1.01 -11.60 -16.40
CA GLY A 397 0.67 -11.26 -15.02
C GLY A 397 1.43 -10.08 -14.45
N ASN A 398 2.66 -9.80 -14.94
CA ASN A 398 3.45 -8.65 -14.51
C ASN A 398 2.91 -7.31 -15.01
N ASP A 399 1.95 -7.31 -15.98
CA ASP A 399 1.28 -6.12 -16.52
C ASP A 399 -0.05 -5.83 -15.84
N MET A 400 -0.51 -6.73 -14.98
CA MET A 400 -1.83 -6.69 -14.37
C MET A 400 -2.12 -5.36 -13.68
N ASP A 401 -1.11 -4.76 -13.07
CA ASP A 401 -1.25 -3.51 -12.34
C ASP A 401 -1.25 -2.27 -13.25
N MET A 402 -0.87 -2.40 -14.54
CA MET A 402 -1.04 -1.34 -15.54
C MET A 402 -2.50 -1.16 -15.96
N PHE A 403 -3.33 -2.20 -15.78
CA PHE A 403 -4.74 -2.19 -16.18
C PHE A 403 -5.71 -1.66 -15.10
N ARG A 404 -5.23 -0.88 -14.13
CA ARG A 404 -6.08 -0.29 -13.07
C ARG A 404 -7.08 0.71 -13.65
N GLU A 405 -8.34 0.61 -13.24
CA GLU A 405 -9.32 1.64 -13.60
C GLU A 405 -8.91 3.02 -13.05
N PRO A 406 -9.04 4.10 -13.81
CA PRO A 406 -9.78 4.22 -15.09
C PRO A 406 -8.92 4.13 -16.37
N ILE A 407 -7.73 3.50 -16.33
CA ILE A 407 -6.84 3.29 -17.48
C ILE A 407 -7.53 2.41 -18.53
N ASN A 408 -7.34 2.73 -19.81
CA ASN A 408 -7.83 1.92 -20.92
C ASN A 408 -6.81 0.80 -21.20
N GLY A 409 -7.16 -0.43 -20.88
CA GLY A 409 -6.30 -1.59 -21.04
C GLY A 409 -6.44 -2.24 -22.43
N ILE A 410 -5.34 -2.71 -22.99
CA ILE A 410 -5.29 -3.50 -24.22
C ILE A 410 -4.49 -4.77 -23.91
N VAL A 411 -5.16 -5.92 -23.94
CA VAL A 411 -4.53 -7.22 -23.79
C VAL A 411 -4.39 -7.83 -25.19
N VAL A 412 -3.17 -8.16 -25.60
CA VAL A 412 -2.91 -8.72 -26.93
C VAL A 412 -3.36 -10.18 -27.05
N GLY A 413 -3.58 -10.67 -28.28
CA GLY A 413 -4.21 -11.97 -28.52
C GLY A 413 -3.36 -13.19 -28.11
N ASN A 414 -2.06 -13.03 -27.95
CA ASN A 414 -1.12 -14.05 -27.46
C ASN A 414 -0.90 -13.99 -25.95
N ALA A 415 -1.72 -13.23 -25.21
CA ALA A 415 -1.58 -13.06 -23.78
C ALA A 415 -1.76 -14.37 -23.00
N SER A 416 -1.07 -14.46 -21.87
CA SER A 416 -1.15 -15.59 -20.95
C SER A 416 -2.53 -15.75 -20.30
N GLU A 417 -2.87 -16.98 -19.88
CA GLU A 417 -4.13 -17.26 -19.18
C GLU A 417 -4.28 -16.50 -17.85
N GLU A 418 -3.19 -16.04 -17.28
CA GLU A 418 -3.18 -15.27 -16.02
C GLU A 418 -4.05 -14.01 -16.10
N LEU A 419 -4.20 -13.41 -17.28
CA LEU A 419 -5.04 -12.24 -17.50
C LEU A 419 -6.52 -12.57 -17.77
N SER A 420 -6.90 -13.85 -17.81
CA SER A 420 -8.26 -14.29 -18.16
C SER A 420 -9.35 -13.73 -17.25
N HIS A 421 -9.05 -13.54 -15.95
CA HIS A 421 -9.99 -12.98 -14.97
C HIS A 421 -10.25 -11.48 -15.17
N LEU A 422 -9.40 -10.77 -15.93
CA LEU A 422 -9.57 -9.35 -16.22
C LEU A 422 -10.61 -9.07 -17.34
N LYS A 423 -11.00 -10.09 -18.12
CA LYS A 423 -11.92 -9.95 -19.28
C LYS A 423 -13.28 -9.31 -18.94
N THR A 424 -13.67 -9.25 -17.68
CA THR A 424 -14.91 -8.64 -17.21
C THR A 424 -14.82 -7.14 -16.92
N ARG A 425 -13.61 -6.54 -16.97
CA ARG A 425 -13.42 -5.11 -16.69
C ARG A 425 -13.95 -4.24 -17.82
N LYS A 426 -14.64 -3.15 -17.45
CA LYS A 426 -15.31 -2.25 -18.41
C LYS A 426 -14.36 -1.52 -19.37
N LYS A 427 -13.11 -1.27 -18.95
CA LYS A 427 -12.10 -0.53 -19.73
C LYS A 427 -10.94 -1.43 -20.13
N LEU A 428 -11.22 -2.67 -20.49
CA LEU A 428 -10.23 -3.60 -20.98
C LEU A 428 -10.69 -4.18 -22.33
N TYR A 429 -9.88 -3.96 -23.34
CA TYR A 429 -10.04 -4.59 -24.65
C TYR A 429 -9.11 -5.80 -24.77
N VAL A 430 -9.65 -6.93 -25.19
CA VAL A 430 -8.86 -8.14 -25.47
C VAL A 430 -8.80 -8.29 -26.97
N ALA A 431 -7.63 -8.06 -27.54
CA ALA A 431 -7.39 -8.15 -28.97
C ALA A 431 -7.40 -9.61 -29.44
N LYS A 432 -7.74 -9.80 -30.73
CA LYS A 432 -7.62 -11.09 -31.40
C LYS A 432 -6.24 -11.27 -32.04
N LYS A 433 -5.63 -10.17 -32.46
CA LYS A 433 -4.32 -10.13 -33.09
C LYS A 433 -3.21 -10.19 -32.04
N PHE A 434 -2.06 -10.67 -32.44
CA PHE A 434 -0.89 -10.86 -31.59
C PHE A 434 0.02 -9.64 -31.61
N ALA A 435 0.75 -9.44 -30.54
CA ALA A 435 1.81 -8.44 -30.39
C ALA A 435 1.36 -7.03 -30.88
N ALA A 436 2.22 -6.29 -31.57
CA ALA A 436 1.95 -4.94 -32.07
C ALA A 436 0.65 -4.85 -32.92
N ALA A 437 0.28 -5.89 -33.65
CA ALA A 437 -1.00 -5.94 -34.36
C ALA A 437 -2.19 -5.93 -33.40
N GLY A 438 -2.07 -6.55 -32.23
CA GLY A 438 -3.07 -6.52 -31.17
C GLY A 438 -3.17 -5.15 -30.49
N ILE A 439 -2.02 -4.46 -30.30
CA ILE A 439 -1.99 -3.08 -29.82
C ILE A 439 -2.76 -2.19 -30.78
N LEU A 440 -2.50 -2.26 -32.08
CA LEU A 440 -3.19 -1.46 -33.10
C LEU A 440 -4.71 -1.70 -33.12
N GLU A 441 -5.12 -2.98 -33.00
CA GLU A 441 -6.54 -3.36 -32.90
C GLU A 441 -7.21 -2.70 -31.67
N GLY A 442 -6.53 -2.70 -30.51
CA GLY A 442 -7.02 -2.06 -29.30
C GLY A 442 -7.09 -0.53 -29.40
N LEU A 443 -6.09 0.11 -30.02
CA LEU A 443 -6.08 1.56 -30.25
C LEU A 443 -7.22 1.98 -31.20
N GLU A 444 -7.54 1.16 -32.20
CA GLU A 444 -8.69 1.38 -33.09
C GLU A 444 -10.01 1.26 -32.32
N TYR A 445 -10.15 0.25 -31.45
CA TYR A 445 -11.33 0.11 -30.58
C TYR A 445 -11.56 1.35 -29.71
N TYR A 446 -10.50 1.98 -29.21
CA TYR A 446 -10.58 3.21 -28.41
C TYR A 446 -10.63 4.50 -29.25
N ASN A 447 -10.76 4.42 -30.56
CA ASN A 447 -10.78 5.55 -31.52
C ASN A 447 -9.53 6.45 -31.44
N LEU A 448 -8.38 5.85 -31.18
CA LEU A 448 -7.10 6.58 -31.16
C LEU A 448 -6.34 6.44 -32.49
N ARG A 449 -6.70 5.46 -33.28
CA ARG A 449 -6.21 5.18 -34.64
C ARG A 449 -7.31 5.33 -35.69
#